data_4ef9d8290ec85fe92e627c5c22ececd7
#
_entry.id   4ef9d8290ec85fe92e627c5c22ececd7
#
_cell.length_a   1.000
_cell.length_b   1.000
_cell.length_c   1.000
_cell.angle_alpha   90.00
_cell.angle_beta   90.00
_cell.angle_gamma   90.00
#
_symmetry.space_group_name_H-M   'P 1'
#
loop_
_entity.id
_entity.type
_entity.pdbx_description
1 polymer ?
#
loop_
_entity_poly.entity_id
_entity_poly.type
_entity_poly.pdbx_seq_one_letter_code
_entity_poly.pdbx_strand_id
1 'polypeptide(L)'
;DRVDALLIAETLRIGEYVETKLASDEVQSLRTLTRYRQAIKEEAAQVKTQLTCVMDSYFPEYAGVFSDIAVLEKSPMPFELLKRKAPSLARDISKAARRQIGQAKASELKAAAKSSVGITLGLDAASFEVRSMVSQVRFLEERASEVEERIEELLMGIEPLVLTIPGVSLATGAQIVAEVGDVSRFRSAAALVSYAGLNSSVSQSGQFDSGGGRITKQGDPYLRRAVWLAANRARQHAPALKAFYDKKRAEGKRHRVAV
;
A
#
# COMPACT_ATOMS: atom_id res chain seq x y z
N ASP A 1 2.82 -33.19 -2.25
CA ASP A 1 2.52 -34.49 -1.68
C ASP A 1 2.43 -35.54 -2.79
N ARG A 2 2.15 -36.85 -2.46
CA ARG A 2 2.15 -37.95 -3.45
C ARG A 2 1.03 -37.80 -4.48
N VAL A 3 -0.11 -37.23 -4.09
CA VAL A 3 -1.27 -36.98 -4.98
C VAL A 3 -0.94 -35.86 -5.96
N ASP A 4 -0.36 -34.80 -5.50
CA ASP A 4 0.04 -33.67 -6.35
C ASP A 4 1.12 -34.10 -7.36
N ALA A 5 2.10 -34.88 -6.91
CA ALA A 5 3.14 -35.43 -7.79
C ALA A 5 2.55 -36.33 -8.89
N LEU A 6 1.54 -37.14 -8.56
CA LEU A 6 0.83 -37.98 -9.51
C LEU A 6 0.05 -37.14 -10.53
N LEU A 7 -0.67 -36.13 -10.06
CA LEU A 7 -1.43 -35.21 -10.92
C LEU A 7 -0.51 -34.45 -11.90
N ILE A 8 0.63 -33.96 -11.40
CA ILE A 8 1.64 -33.31 -12.25
C ILE A 8 2.17 -34.26 -13.31
N ALA A 9 2.53 -35.49 -12.92
CA ALA A 9 3.01 -36.50 -13.88
C ALA A 9 1.94 -36.87 -14.93
N GLU A 10 0.68 -36.99 -14.52
CA GLU A 10 -0.44 -37.27 -15.42
C GLU A 10 -0.68 -36.10 -16.40
N THR A 11 -0.69 -34.85 -15.90
CA THR A 11 -0.83 -33.65 -16.73
C THR A 11 0.30 -33.54 -17.77
N LEU A 12 1.53 -33.83 -17.37
CA LEU A 12 2.69 -33.87 -18.26
C LEU A 12 2.54 -34.99 -19.31
N ARG A 13 2.08 -36.18 -18.91
CA ARG A 13 1.86 -37.31 -19.81
C ARG A 13 0.79 -37.04 -20.88
N ILE A 14 -0.28 -36.34 -20.53
CA ILE A 14 -1.38 -35.99 -21.41
C ILE A 14 -1.04 -34.81 -22.32
N GLY A 15 -0.05 -33.98 -21.94
CA GLY A 15 0.33 -32.78 -22.68
C GLY A 15 -0.63 -31.58 -22.48
N GLU A 16 -1.54 -31.67 -21.52
CA GLU A 16 -2.50 -30.60 -21.18
C GLU A 16 -1.90 -29.57 -20.23
N TYR A 17 -0.76 -29.01 -20.58
CA TYR A 17 -0.11 -27.96 -19.82
C TYR A 17 0.31 -26.79 -20.72
N VAL A 18 0.43 -25.64 -20.12
CA VAL A 18 0.97 -24.45 -20.77
C VAL A 18 2.39 -24.24 -20.24
N GLU A 19 3.37 -24.24 -21.12
CA GLU A 19 4.75 -23.96 -20.73
C GLU A 19 4.86 -22.58 -20.10
N THR A 20 5.42 -22.52 -18.90
CA THR A 20 5.72 -21.27 -18.24
C THR A 20 6.97 -20.68 -18.88
N LYS A 21 6.80 -19.59 -19.62
CA LYS A 21 7.96 -18.81 -20.07
C LYS A 21 8.61 -18.15 -18.87
N LEU A 22 9.87 -18.46 -18.64
CA LEU A 22 10.66 -17.76 -17.62
C LEU A 22 10.83 -16.29 -18.03
N ALA A 23 10.61 -15.41 -17.09
CA ALA A 23 10.90 -13.99 -17.29
C ALA A 23 12.42 -13.78 -17.44
N SER A 24 12.83 -12.71 -18.12
CA SER A 24 14.25 -12.30 -18.12
C SER A 24 14.75 -12.02 -16.71
N ASP A 25 16.05 -12.03 -16.52
CA ASP A 25 16.67 -11.77 -15.20
C ASP A 25 16.29 -10.40 -14.65
N GLU A 26 16.20 -9.38 -15.52
CA GLU A 26 15.79 -8.02 -15.15
C GLU A 26 14.34 -8.00 -14.64
N VAL A 27 13.42 -8.68 -15.33
CA VAL A 27 12.01 -8.77 -14.92
C VAL A 27 11.86 -9.56 -13.64
N GLN A 28 12.65 -10.63 -13.46
CA GLN A 28 12.64 -11.42 -12.23
C GLN A 28 13.21 -10.62 -11.05
N SER A 29 14.27 -9.87 -11.26
CA SER A 29 14.85 -8.96 -10.27
C SER A 29 13.85 -7.87 -9.88
N LEU A 30 13.19 -7.27 -10.86
CA LEU A 30 12.14 -6.27 -10.65
C LEU A 30 10.97 -6.85 -9.83
N ARG A 31 10.55 -8.08 -10.12
CA ARG A 31 9.50 -8.79 -9.36
C ARG A 31 9.90 -9.01 -7.91
N THR A 32 11.12 -9.43 -7.67
CA THR A 32 11.65 -9.63 -6.32
C THR A 32 11.65 -8.32 -5.54
N LEU A 33 12.17 -7.24 -6.13
CA LEU A 33 12.26 -5.93 -5.47
C LEU A 33 10.90 -5.29 -5.24
N THR A 34 9.97 -5.36 -6.19
CA THR A 34 8.62 -4.77 -6.02
C THR A 34 7.82 -5.49 -4.95
N ARG A 35 7.91 -6.82 -4.85
CA ARG A 35 7.29 -7.60 -3.78
C ARG A 35 7.94 -7.32 -2.42
N TYR A 36 9.27 -7.23 -2.37
CA TYR A 36 10.00 -6.87 -1.15
C TYR A 36 9.63 -5.47 -0.67
N ARG A 37 9.58 -4.48 -1.57
CA ARG A 37 9.10 -3.13 -1.25
C ARG A 37 7.69 -3.16 -0.66
N GLN A 38 6.79 -3.95 -1.24
CA GLN A 38 5.43 -4.08 -0.72
C GLN A 38 5.43 -4.64 0.70
N ALA A 39 6.20 -5.68 0.98
CA ALA A 39 6.31 -6.28 2.30
C ALA A 39 6.81 -5.25 3.34
N ILE A 40 7.85 -4.48 3.01
CA ILE A 40 8.36 -3.40 3.89
C ILE A 40 7.27 -2.36 4.18
N LYS A 41 6.52 -1.92 3.17
CA LYS A 41 5.43 -0.92 3.36
C LYS A 41 4.27 -1.48 4.19
N GLU A 42 3.97 -2.76 4.08
CA GLU A 42 2.95 -3.44 4.89
C GLU A 42 3.41 -3.57 6.34
N GLU A 43 4.67 -3.93 6.58
CA GLU A 43 5.26 -3.96 7.93
C GLU A 43 5.24 -2.56 8.57
N ALA A 44 5.68 -1.53 7.85
CA ALA A 44 5.62 -0.14 8.34
C ALA A 44 4.18 0.28 8.68
N ALA A 45 3.19 -0.13 7.90
CA ALA A 45 1.78 0.16 8.19
C ALA A 45 1.29 -0.59 9.45
N GLN A 46 1.73 -1.82 9.69
CA GLN A 46 1.42 -2.57 10.90
C GLN A 46 2.00 -1.88 12.15
N VAL A 47 3.27 -1.47 12.11
CA VAL A 47 3.92 -0.75 13.21
C VAL A 47 3.21 0.59 13.47
N LYS A 48 2.82 1.33 12.43
CA LYS A 48 2.04 2.57 12.59
C LYS A 48 0.67 2.32 13.23
N THR A 49 0.02 1.21 12.93
CA THR A 49 -1.25 0.83 13.58
C THR A 49 -1.04 0.52 15.05
N GLN A 50 0.00 -0.24 15.40
CA GLN A 50 0.36 -0.53 16.79
C GLN A 50 0.70 0.76 17.56
N LEU A 51 1.49 1.65 16.94
CA LEU A 51 1.81 2.96 17.51
C LEU A 51 0.53 3.76 17.81
N THR A 52 -0.44 3.76 16.89
CA THR A 52 -1.74 4.42 17.13
C THR A 52 -2.44 3.83 18.35
N CYS A 53 -2.49 2.51 18.49
CA CYS A 53 -3.13 1.85 19.64
C CYS A 53 -2.44 2.25 20.98
N VAL A 54 -1.11 2.34 21.01
CA VAL A 54 -0.39 2.80 22.19
C VAL A 54 -0.70 4.28 22.48
N MET A 55 -0.69 5.12 21.45
CA MET A 55 -1.00 6.55 21.60
C MET A 55 -2.44 6.79 22.06
N ASP A 56 -3.40 6.01 21.57
CA ASP A 56 -4.80 6.10 22.01
C ASP A 56 -4.98 5.79 23.51
N SER A 57 -4.08 4.99 24.08
CA SER A 57 -4.07 4.68 25.50
C SER A 57 -3.42 5.78 26.37
N TYR A 58 -2.32 6.37 25.88
CA TYR A 58 -1.49 7.27 26.69
C TYR A 58 -1.62 8.76 26.31
N PHE A 59 -1.99 9.05 25.06
CA PHE A 59 -2.20 10.43 24.58
C PHE A 59 -3.23 10.46 23.43
N PRO A 60 -4.51 10.13 23.72
CA PRO A 60 -5.55 9.98 22.69
C PRO A 60 -5.79 11.27 21.88
N GLU A 61 -5.54 12.42 22.44
CA GLU A 61 -5.74 13.71 21.77
C GLU A 61 -4.69 14.01 20.70
N TYR A 62 -3.55 13.30 20.71
CA TYR A 62 -2.44 13.56 19.79
C TYR A 62 -2.87 13.51 18.32
N ALA A 63 -3.52 12.43 17.91
CA ALA A 63 -3.92 12.21 16.51
C ALA A 63 -4.92 13.27 16.00
N GLY A 64 -5.78 13.80 16.88
CA GLY A 64 -6.74 14.84 16.55
C GLY A 64 -6.07 16.21 16.28
N VAL A 65 -4.90 16.44 16.85
CA VAL A 65 -4.16 17.70 16.70
C VAL A 65 -3.08 17.58 15.62
N PHE A 66 -2.26 16.51 15.70
CA PHE A 66 -1.13 16.32 14.79
C PHE A 66 -0.83 14.84 14.60
N SER A 67 -1.01 14.32 13.40
CA SER A 67 -0.91 12.88 13.11
C SER A 67 0.49 12.40 12.68
N ASP A 68 1.47 13.33 12.53
CA ASP A 68 2.82 12.96 12.09
C ASP A 68 3.65 12.43 13.27
N ILE A 69 4.42 11.37 13.03
CA ILE A 69 5.25 10.71 14.04
C ILE A 69 6.52 11.48 14.42
N ALA A 70 6.88 12.53 13.68
CA ALA A 70 8.13 13.27 13.90
C ALA A 70 8.24 13.93 15.26
N VAL A 71 7.13 14.31 15.89
CA VAL A 71 7.10 14.87 17.25
C VAL A 71 7.29 13.77 18.28
N LEU A 72 6.75 12.58 18.03
CA LEU A 72 6.77 11.44 18.95
C LEU A 72 8.18 10.91 19.20
N GLU A 73 9.09 11.07 18.26
CA GLU A 73 10.49 10.68 18.43
C GLU A 73 11.14 11.37 19.62
N LYS A 74 10.86 12.67 19.79
CA LYS A 74 11.47 13.50 20.84
C LYS A 74 10.60 13.61 22.08
N SER A 75 9.29 13.52 21.95
CA SER A 75 8.34 13.80 23.02
C SER A 75 7.05 13.02 22.83
N PRO A 76 7.07 11.68 23.02
CA PRO A 76 5.91 10.84 22.79
C PRO A 76 4.78 11.05 23.81
N MET A 77 5.12 11.42 25.06
CA MET A 77 4.15 11.50 26.15
C MET A 77 3.76 12.96 26.49
N PRO A 78 2.55 13.20 27.02
CA PRO A 78 2.09 14.54 27.41
C PRO A 78 3.09 15.29 28.28
N PHE A 79 3.65 14.63 29.33
CA PHE A 79 4.57 15.26 30.28
C PHE A 79 5.90 15.70 29.62
N GLU A 80 6.39 14.95 28.63
CA GLU A 80 7.60 15.29 27.88
C GLU A 80 7.35 16.49 26.97
N LEU A 81 6.19 16.48 26.30
CA LEU A 81 5.77 17.55 25.39
C LEU A 81 5.59 18.87 26.12
N LEU A 82 5.07 18.84 27.35
CA LEU A 82 4.93 20.02 28.20
C LEU A 82 6.27 20.62 28.61
N LYS A 83 7.31 19.82 28.81
CA LYS A 83 8.68 20.26 29.13
C LYS A 83 9.37 20.98 27.98
N ARG A 84 8.92 20.75 26.73
CA ARG A 84 9.52 21.38 25.55
C ARG A 84 9.20 22.86 25.45
N LYS A 85 10.19 23.66 24.98
CA LYS A 85 9.97 25.06 24.63
C LYS A 85 9.09 25.16 23.38
N ALA A 86 8.05 26.02 23.42
CA ALA A 86 7.10 26.17 22.32
C ALA A 86 7.76 26.47 20.95
N PRO A 87 8.79 27.35 20.86
CA PRO A 87 9.45 27.59 19.55
C PRO A 87 10.16 26.36 18.97
N SER A 88 10.74 25.49 19.82
CA SER A 88 11.40 24.26 19.39
C SER A 88 10.37 23.25 18.85
N LEU A 89 9.25 23.09 19.55
CA LEU A 89 8.15 22.23 19.11
C LEU A 89 7.54 22.74 17.80
N ALA A 90 7.30 24.04 17.69
CA ALA A 90 6.77 24.66 16.48
C ALA A 90 7.67 24.44 15.25
N ARG A 91 8.99 24.49 15.43
CA ARG A 91 9.97 24.22 14.37
C ARG A 91 9.89 22.78 13.89
N ASP A 92 9.84 21.81 14.81
CA ASP A 92 9.75 20.40 14.45
C ASP A 92 8.44 20.09 13.71
N ILE A 93 7.32 20.63 14.17
CA ILE A 93 6.01 20.50 13.52
C ILE A 93 6.02 21.11 12.11
N SER A 94 6.56 22.34 11.96
CA SER A 94 6.65 22.98 10.64
C SER A 94 7.51 22.20 9.67
N LYS A 95 8.63 21.63 10.14
CA LYS A 95 9.52 20.78 9.35
C LYS A 95 8.79 19.50 8.87
N ALA A 96 8.11 18.82 9.76
CA ALA A 96 7.36 17.60 9.47
C ALA A 96 6.21 17.86 8.49
N ALA A 97 5.42 18.89 8.73
CA ALA A 97 4.28 19.26 7.91
C ALA A 97 4.67 19.92 6.57
N ARG A 98 5.95 20.31 6.39
CA ARG A 98 6.43 21.15 5.26
C ARG A 98 5.58 22.41 5.02
N ARG A 99 5.03 22.99 6.12
CA ARG A 99 4.15 24.17 6.13
C ARG A 99 4.39 25.00 7.38
N GLN A 100 4.10 26.30 7.31
CA GLN A 100 4.25 27.22 8.46
C GLN A 100 3.04 27.17 9.43
N ILE A 101 2.72 25.97 9.91
CA ILE A 101 1.62 25.74 10.86
C ILE A 101 2.10 25.47 12.29
N GLY A 102 3.43 25.44 12.51
CA GLY A 102 4.04 24.93 13.73
C GLY A 102 3.62 25.68 14.99
N GLN A 103 3.50 27.02 14.94
CA GLN A 103 3.16 27.81 16.13
C GLN A 103 1.76 27.49 16.66
N ALA A 104 0.77 27.47 15.78
CA ALA A 104 -0.61 27.14 16.15
C ALA A 104 -0.71 25.70 16.67
N LYS A 105 -0.16 24.75 15.91
CA LYS A 105 -0.20 23.34 16.28
C LYS A 105 0.60 23.02 17.55
N ALA A 106 1.71 23.71 17.81
CA ALA A 106 2.44 23.57 19.07
C ALA A 106 1.62 24.03 20.27
N SER A 107 0.87 25.11 20.12
CA SER A 107 -0.03 25.62 21.18
C SER A 107 -1.19 24.64 21.42
N GLU A 108 -1.83 24.15 20.34
CA GLU A 108 -2.90 23.14 20.43
C GLU A 108 -2.40 21.85 21.10
N LEU A 109 -1.24 21.31 20.68
CA LEU A 109 -0.66 20.10 21.28
C LEU A 109 -0.34 20.29 22.77
N LYS A 110 0.19 21.46 23.16
CA LYS A 110 0.44 21.74 24.56
C LYS A 110 -0.83 21.88 25.39
N ALA A 111 -1.89 22.44 24.82
CA ALA A 111 -3.20 22.51 25.46
C ALA A 111 -3.77 21.09 25.64
N ALA A 112 -3.75 20.27 24.58
CA ALA A 112 -4.17 18.87 24.62
C ALA A 112 -3.37 18.06 25.66
N ALA A 113 -2.04 18.24 25.72
CA ALA A 113 -1.20 17.56 26.69
C ALA A 113 -1.50 17.97 28.17
N LYS A 114 -1.97 19.19 28.41
CA LYS A 114 -2.42 19.62 29.72
C LYS A 114 -3.69 18.97 30.21
N SER A 115 -4.61 18.73 29.30
CA SER A 115 -5.95 18.17 29.57
C SER A 115 -6.10 16.71 29.13
N SER A 116 -4.98 16.04 28.85
CA SER A 116 -5.00 14.66 28.40
C SER A 116 -5.66 13.74 29.42
N VAL A 117 -6.55 12.89 28.91
CA VAL A 117 -7.24 11.83 29.69
C VAL A 117 -6.55 10.48 29.59
N GLY A 118 -5.37 10.43 28.97
CA GLY A 118 -4.60 9.20 28.82
C GLY A 118 -4.11 8.61 30.15
N ILE A 119 -3.66 7.35 30.06
CA ILE A 119 -3.11 6.63 31.23
C ILE A 119 -1.84 7.35 31.71
N THR A 120 -1.73 7.53 33.03
CA THR A 120 -0.59 8.21 33.68
C THR A 120 0.39 7.25 34.36
N LEU A 121 0.10 5.96 34.37
CA LEU A 121 0.96 4.91 34.93
C LEU A 121 1.83 4.29 33.82
N GLY A 122 3.08 3.97 34.14
CA GLY A 122 3.99 3.32 33.19
C GLY A 122 4.49 4.22 32.04
N LEU A 123 4.42 5.53 32.19
CA LEU A 123 4.76 6.50 31.13
C LEU A 123 6.18 6.37 30.58
N ASP A 124 7.16 6.00 31.42
CA ASP A 124 8.54 5.83 30.95
C ASP A 124 8.67 4.62 30.03
N ALA A 125 8.00 3.50 30.36
CA ALA A 125 7.95 2.31 29.51
C ALA A 125 7.21 2.60 28.19
N ALA A 126 6.06 3.25 28.26
CA ALA A 126 5.31 3.67 27.08
C ALA A 126 6.10 4.66 26.20
N SER A 127 6.82 5.59 26.81
CA SER A 127 7.70 6.52 26.09
C SER A 127 8.81 5.78 25.33
N PHE A 128 9.43 4.79 25.96
CA PHE A 128 10.43 3.94 25.34
C PHE A 128 9.83 3.13 24.16
N GLU A 129 8.67 2.51 24.38
CA GLU A 129 7.96 1.73 23.36
C GLU A 129 7.63 2.58 22.13
N VAL A 130 7.02 3.76 22.31
CA VAL A 130 6.69 4.69 21.23
C VAL A 130 7.93 5.11 20.44
N ARG A 131 9.04 5.48 21.13
CA ARG A 131 10.29 5.83 20.44
C ARG A 131 10.87 4.68 19.65
N SER A 132 10.80 3.46 20.18
CA SER A 132 11.24 2.25 19.48
C SER A 132 10.43 2.02 18.22
N MET A 133 9.10 2.12 18.29
CA MET A 133 8.21 2.00 17.14
C MET A 133 8.46 3.10 16.08
N VAL A 134 8.68 4.34 16.52
CA VAL A 134 9.01 5.46 15.60
C VAL A 134 10.32 5.17 14.88
N SER A 135 11.34 4.70 15.59
CA SER A 135 12.63 4.32 15.01
C SER A 135 12.47 3.18 13.98
N GLN A 136 11.66 2.17 14.31
CA GLN A 136 11.38 1.07 13.40
C GLN A 136 10.64 1.55 12.13
N VAL A 137 9.64 2.41 12.27
CA VAL A 137 8.94 2.98 11.09
C VAL A 137 9.90 3.74 10.20
N ARG A 138 10.79 4.56 10.76
CA ARG A 138 11.79 5.31 9.99
C ARG A 138 12.77 4.40 9.26
N PHE A 139 13.27 3.38 9.95
CA PHE A 139 14.14 2.37 9.33
C PHE A 139 13.45 1.69 8.15
N LEU A 140 12.19 1.28 8.30
CA LEU A 140 11.44 0.64 7.23
C LEU A 140 11.16 1.62 6.06
N GLU A 141 10.88 2.88 6.34
CA GLU A 141 10.69 3.91 5.31
C GLU A 141 11.98 4.18 4.52
N GLU A 142 13.12 4.24 5.19
CA GLU A 142 14.44 4.38 4.55
C GLU A 142 14.77 3.18 3.67
N ARG A 143 14.58 1.95 4.19
CA ARG A 143 14.75 0.72 3.40
C ARG A 143 13.83 0.68 2.18
N ALA A 144 12.59 1.13 2.32
CA ALA A 144 11.68 1.21 1.18
C ALA A 144 12.17 2.20 0.11
N SER A 145 12.78 3.32 0.52
CA SER A 145 13.36 4.31 -0.40
C SER A 145 14.56 3.74 -1.15
N GLU A 146 15.47 3.05 -0.47
CA GLU A 146 16.61 2.36 -1.13
C GLU A 146 16.15 1.33 -2.18
N VAL A 147 15.09 0.58 -1.84
CA VAL A 147 14.51 -0.39 -2.79
C VAL A 147 13.82 0.33 -3.97
N GLU A 148 13.18 1.47 -3.72
CA GLU A 148 12.57 2.30 -4.77
C GLU A 148 13.63 2.82 -5.76
N GLU A 149 14.77 3.29 -5.28
CA GLU A 149 15.91 3.72 -6.12
C GLU A 149 16.40 2.57 -7.00
N ARG A 150 16.54 1.36 -6.43
CA ARG A 150 16.98 0.19 -7.19
C ARG A 150 15.95 -0.27 -8.23
N ILE A 151 14.65 -0.14 -7.93
CA ILE A 151 13.57 -0.39 -8.89
C ILE A 151 13.63 0.61 -10.05
N GLU A 152 13.90 1.88 -9.76
CA GLU A 152 14.03 2.94 -10.78
C GLU A 152 15.18 2.67 -11.74
N GLU A 153 16.36 2.29 -11.22
CA GLU A 153 17.50 1.89 -12.03
C GLU A 153 17.17 0.76 -13.02
N LEU A 154 16.48 -0.28 -12.55
CA LEU A 154 16.08 -1.41 -13.41
C LEU A 154 15.04 -1.01 -14.47
N LEU A 155 14.15 -0.06 -14.16
CA LEU A 155 13.14 0.41 -15.09
C LEU A 155 13.69 1.30 -16.20
N MET A 156 14.82 2.00 -16.00
CA MET A 156 15.43 2.84 -17.02
C MET A 156 15.79 2.06 -18.30
N GLY A 157 16.04 0.73 -18.19
CA GLY A 157 16.31 -0.14 -19.32
C GLY A 157 15.06 -0.72 -20.03
N ILE A 158 13.86 -0.56 -19.43
CA ILE A 158 12.65 -1.23 -19.92
C ILE A 158 11.68 -0.25 -20.60
N GLU A 159 11.69 1.04 -20.24
CA GLU A 159 10.79 2.10 -20.74
C GLU A 159 9.29 1.68 -20.82
N PRO A 160 8.67 1.29 -19.72
CA PRO A 160 7.38 0.65 -19.76
C PRO A 160 6.25 1.65 -20.07
N LEU A 161 5.45 1.35 -21.12
CA LEU A 161 4.31 2.16 -21.56
C LEU A 161 3.27 2.42 -20.44
N VAL A 162 3.19 1.54 -19.44
CA VAL A 162 2.26 1.70 -18.32
C VAL A 162 2.51 2.98 -17.52
N LEU A 163 3.72 3.53 -17.54
CA LEU A 163 4.07 4.80 -16.88
C LEU A 163 3.55 6.03 -17.63
N THR A 164 3.14 5.90 -18.90
CA THR A 164 2.50 6.99 -19.64
C THR A 164 1.07 7.26 -19.20
N ILE A 165 0.47 6.33 -18.43
CA ILE A 165 -0.90 6.47 -17.91
C ILE A 165 -0.89 7.52 -16.78
N PRO A 166 -1.64 8.63 -16.92
CA PRO A 166 -1.65 9.68 -15.91
C PRO A 166 -2.05 9.17 -14.53
N GLY A 167 -1.23 9.46 -13.52
CA GLY A 167 -1.47 9.05 -12.14
C GLY A 167 -0.92 7.67 -11.75
N VAL A 168 -0.35 6.91 -12.68
CA VAL A 168 0.40 5.69 -12.35
C VAL A 168 1.78 6.08 -11.86
N SER A 169 2.09 5.71 -10.61
CA SER A 169 3.41 5.95 -10.02
C SER A 169 4.43 4.92 -10.53
N LEU A 170 5.70 5.30 -10.48
CA LEU A 170 6.82 4.43 -10.83
C LEU A 170 6.73 3.07 -10.13
N ALA A 171 6.54 3.06 -8.82
CA ALA A 171 6.43 1.82 -8.03
C ALA A 171 5.25 0.93 -8.44
N THR A 172 4.09 1.54 -8.78
CA THR A 172 2.92 0.78 -9.22
C THR A 172 3.12 0.24 -10.63
N GLY A 173 3.67 1.06 -11.54
CA GLY A 173 4.01 0.65 -12.90
C GLY A 173 5.06 -0.45 -12.92
N ALA A 174 6.11 -0.32 -12.10
CA ALA A 174 7.14 -1.34 -11.93
C ALA A 174 6.55 -2.69 -11.50
N GLN A 175 5.63 -2.67 -10.54
CA GLN A 175 4.99 -3.90 -10.08
C GLN A 175 4.12 -4.52 -11.17
N ILE A 176 3.38 -3.73 -11.95
CA ILE A 176 2.61 -4.25 -13.10
C ILE A 176 3.54 -4.89 -14.12
N VAL A 177 4.63 -4.22 -14.52
CA VAL A 177 5.61 -4.76 -15.47
C VAL A 177 6.23 -6.06 -14.95
N ALA A 178 6.63 -6.08 -13.70
CA ALA A 178 7.25 -7.23 -13.07
C ALA A 178 6.32 -8.47 -13.03
N GLU A 179 5.05 -8.27 -12.70
CA GLU A 179 4.10 -9.38 -12.60
C GLU A 179 3.56 -9.82 -13.97
N VAL A 180 3.40 -8.89 -14.91
CA VAL A 180 3.00 -9.19 -16.29
C VAL A 180 4.14 -9.88 -17.04
N GLY A 181 5.38 -9.40 -16.87
CA GLY A 181 6.53 -9.87 -17.65
C GLY A 181 6.33 -9.63 -19.15
N ASP A 182 6.43 -10.66 -19.97
CA ASP A 182 6.17 -10.57 -21.40
C ASP A 182 4.66 -10.48 -21.68
N VAL A 183 4.20 -9.30 -22.09
CA VAL A 183 2.80 -9.06 -22.44
C VAL A 183 2.32 -9.88 -23.65
N SER A 184 3.23 -10.27 -24.54
CA SER A 184 2.90 -11.04 -25.73
C SER A 184 2.35 -12.44 -25.44
N ARG A 185 2.59 -12.97 -24.24
CA ARG A 185 2.04 -14.24 -23.77
C ARG A 185 0.53 -14.23 -23.59
N PHE A 186 -0.08 -13.05 -23.48
CA PHE A 186 -1.52 -12.91 -23.32
C PHE A 186 -2.20 -12.71 -24.67
N ARG A 187 -3.08 -13.63 -25.05
CA ARG A 187 -3.82 -13.58 -26.32
C ARG A 187 -4.81 -12.40 -26.40
N SER A 188 -5.21 -11.83 -25.25
CA SER A 188 -6.16 -10.73 -25.17
C SER A 188 -6.07 -10.02 -23.81
N ALA A 189 -6.65 -8.83 -23.73
CA ALA A 189 -6.82 -8.10 -22.45
C ALA A 189 -7.64 -8.93 -21.44
N ALA A 190 -8.63 -9.69 -21.88
CA ALA A 190 -9.42 -10.56 -21.02
C ALA A 190 -8.57 -11.67 -20.37
N ALA A 191 -7.57 -12.20 -21.08
CA ALA A 191 -6.64 -13.19 -20.54
C ALA A 191 -5.77 -12.57 -19.42
N LEU A 192 -5.33 -11.32 -19.58
CA LEU A 192 -4.59 -10.58 -18.53
C LEU A 192 -5.48 -10.29 -17.31
N VAL A 193 -6.74 -9.89 -17.53
CA VAL A 193 -7.73 -9.68 -16.45
C VAL A 193 -7.96 -10.97 -15.66
N SER A 194 -8.07 -12.11 -16.36
CA SER A 194 -8.20 -13.43 -15.72
C SER A 194 -6.93 -13.82 -14.96
N TYR A 195 -5.75 -13.55 -15.53
CA TYR A 195 -4.47 -13.80 -14.86
C TYR A 195 -4.32 -12.99 -13.56
N ALA A 196 -4.83 -11.77 -13.52
CA ALA A 196 -4.92 -10.96 -12.29
C ALA A 196 -6.04 -11.42 -11.32
N GLY A 197 -6.91 -12.37 -11.75
CA GLY A 197 -8.05 -12.81 -10.96
C GLY A 197 -9.12 -11.74 -10.75
N LEU A 198 -9.26 -10.83 -11.72
CA LEU A 198 -10.24 -9.74 -11.73
C LEU A 198 -11.52 -10.10 -12.49
N ASN A 199 -11.55 -11.24 -13.20
CA ASN A 199 -12.74 -11.73 -13.88
C ASN A 199 -13.84 -12.10 -12.87
N SER A 200 -15.09 -11.92 -13.28
CA SER A 200 -16.26 -12.31 -12.46
C SER A 200 -16.37 -13.83 -12.38
N SER A 201 -16.69 -14.35 -11.20
CA SER A 201 -17.13 -15.72 -11.07
C SER A 201 -18.49 -15.89 -11.76
N VAL A 202 -18.61 -16.90 -12.61
CA VAL A 202 -19.88 -17.28 -13.24
C VAL A 202 -20.48 -18.40 -12.41
N SER A 203 -21.71 -18.22 -11.94
CA SER A 203 -22.48 -19.26 -11.31
C SER A 203 -23.76 -19.44 -12.13
N GLN A 204 -23.72 -20.43 -13.01
CA GLN A 204 -24.85 -20.80 -13.84
C GLN A 204 -25.18 -22.26 -13.57
N SER A 205 -26.43 -22.55 -13.26
CA SER A 205 -26.94 -23.91 -13.19
C SER A 205 -28.32 -23.97 -13.84
N GLY A 206 -28.42 -24.65 -14.98
CA GLY A 206 -29.65 -24.75 -15.70
C GLY A 206 -30.20 -23.39 -16.17
N GLN A 207 -31.39 -23.03 -15.70
CA GLN A 207 -32.01 -21.74 -16.01
C GLN A 207 -31.65 -20.59 -15.07
N PHE A 208 -30.80 -20.84 -14.08
CA PHE A 208 -30.38 -19.83 -13.10
C PHE A 208 -29.08 -19.17 -13.54
N ASP A 209 -29.16 -17.84 -13.79
CA ASP A 209 -27.99 -16.97 -14.00
C ASP A 209 -27.92 -15.98 -12.83
N SER A 210 -26.85 -15.99 -12.07
CA SER A 210 -26.66 -15.12 -10.92
C SER A 210 -26.42 -13.64 -11.25
N GLY A 211 -26.42 -13.28 -12.54
CA GLY A 211 -26.38 -11.88 -12.99
C GLY A 211 -25.13 -11.07 -12.61
N GLY A 212 -24.08 -11.74 -12.17
CA GLY A 212 -22.80 -11.12 -11.82
C GLY A 212 -22.24 -11.60 -10.48
N GLY A 213 -21.15 -12.35 -10.57
CA GLY A 213 -20.43 -12.88 -9.40
C GLY A 213 -19.42 -11.88 -8.82
N ARG A 214 -18.85 -12.26 -7.67
CA ARG A 214 -17.65 -11.62 -7.14
C ARG A 214 -16.47 -11.91 -8.06
N ILE A 215 -15.41 -11.09 -8.01
CA ILE A 215 -14.14 -11.43 -8.70
C ILE A 215 -13.62 -12.77 -8.18
N THR A 216 -13.09 -13.58 -9.07
CA THR A 216 -12.63 -14.95 -8.75
C THR A 216 -11.50 -14.96 -7.74
N LYS A 217 -10.62 -13.96 -7.79
CA LYS A 217 -9.35 -13.89 -7.05
C LYS A 217 -8.40 -15.08 -7.34
N GLN A 218 -8.73 -15.91 -8.31
CA GLN A 218 -7.88 -16.98 -8.81
C GLN A 218 -6.88 -16.38 -9.78
N GLY A 219 -5.73 -15.98 -9.28
CA GLY A 219 -4.70 -15.32 -10.07
C GLY A 219 -3.72 -14.54 -9.20
N ASP A 220 -2.84 -13.79 -9.83
CA ASP A 220 -1.76 -13.08 -9.14
C ASP A 220 -2.30 -11.95 -8.23
N PRO A 221 -2.12 -12.03 -6.90
CA PRO A 221 -2.61 -11.03 -5.96
C PRO A 221 -1.83 -9.72 -6.03
N TYR A 222 -0.55 -9.77 -6.40
CA TYR A 222 0.31 -8.59 -6.52
C TYR A 222 -0.09 -7.77 -7.74
N LEU A 223 -0.30 -8.43 -8.88
CA LEU A 223 -0.80 -7.78 -10.08
C LEU A 223 -2.19 -7.18 -9.85
N ARG A 224 -3.11 -7.95 -9.26
CA ARG A 224 -4.46 -7.45 -8.95
C ARG A 224 -4.44 -6.21 -8.10
N ARG A 225 -3.60 -6.17 -7.06
CA ARG A 225 -3.43 -5.00 -6.21
C ARG A 225 -2.85 -3.82 -6.96
N ALA A 226 -1.81 -4.04 -7.76
CA ALA A 226 -1.14 -3.00 -8.52
C ALA A 226 -2.07 -2.37 -9.57
N VAL A 227 -2.83 -3.19 -10.32
CA VAL A 227 -3.81 -2.71 -11.30
C VAL A 227 -4.92 -1.91 -10.62
N TRP A 228 -5.42 -2.36 -9.46
CA TRP A 228 -6.43 -1.61 -8.72
C TRP A 228 -5.90 -0.25 -8.23
N LEU A 229 -4.67 -0.20 -7.72
CA LEU A 229 -4.03 1.06 -7.29
C LEU A 229 -3.83 2.01 -8.48
N ALA A 230 -3.34 1.49 -9.61
CA ALA A 230 -3.18 2.24 -10.85
C ALA A 230 -4.52 2.84 -11.32
N ALA A 231 -5.57 2.03 -11.42
CA ALA A 231 -6.89 2.46 -11.82
C ALA A 231 -7.49 3.51 -10.86
N ASN A 232 -7.33 3.30 -9.54
CA ASN A 232 -7.82 4.24 -8.54
C ASN A 232 -7.13 5.62 -8.61
N ARG A 233 -5.87 5.67 -9.02
CA ARG A 233 -5.16 6.95 -9.25
C ARG A 233 -5.46 7.52 -10.63
N ALA A 234 -5.38 6.70 -11.68
CA ALA A 234 -5.60 7.13 -13.05
C ALA A 234 -6.98 7.78 -13.24
N ARG A 235 -8.05 7.30 -12.58
CA ARG A 235 -9.38 7.93 -12.63
C ARG A 235 -9.40 9.37 -12.11
N GLN A 236 -8.42 9.80 -11.33
CA GLN A 236 -8.33 11.18 -10.82
C GLN A 236 -7.65 12.12 -11.83
N HIS A 237 -6.90 11.57 -12.79
CA HIS A 237 -6.07 12.31 -13.73
C HIS A 237 -6.50 12.13 -15.19
N ALA A 238 -7.16 11.01 -15.53
CA ALA A 238 -7.62 10.70 -16.87
C ALA A 238 -9.16 10.91 -16.98
N PRO A 239 -9.65 11.89 -17.78
CA PRO A 239 -11.08 12.21 -17.88
C PRO A 239 -11.96 11.04 -18.30
N ALA A 240 -11.49 10.19 -19.23
CA ALA A 240 -12.23 9.03 -19.68
C ALA A 240 -12.45 7.99 -18.57
N LEU A 241 -11.42 7.72 -17.77
CA LEU A 241 -11.50 6.79 -16.62
C LEU A 241 -12.36 7.39 -15.50
N LYS A 242 -12.29 8.70 -15.30
CA LYS A 242 -13.16 9.40 -14.35
C LYS A 242 -14.62 9.27 -14.76
N ALA A 243 -14.97 9.54 -16.02
CA ALA A 243 -16.35 9.43 -16.52
C ALA A 243 -16.89 8.00 -16.36
N PHE A 244 -16.07 6.98 -16.65
CA PHE A 244 -16.45 5.58 -16.43
C PHE A 244 -16.70 5.28 -14.94
N TYR A 245 -15.81 5.72 -14.05
CA TYR A 245 -15.98 5.57 -12.62
C TYR A 245 -17.25 6.25 -12.11
N ASP A 246 -17.50 7.52 -12.50
CA ASP A 246 -18.66 8.29 -12.08
C ASP A 246 -19.97 7.62 -12.56
N LYS A 247 -19.99 7.08 -13.79
CA LYS A 247 -21.10 6.26 -14.30
C LYS A 247 -21.35 5.04 -13.39
N LYS A 248 -20.30 4.28 -13.02
CA LYS A 248 -20.42 3.10 -12.15
C LYS A 248 -20.89 3.49 -10.73
N ARG A 249 -20.49 4.63 -10.23
CA ARG A 249 -20.98 5.16 -8.95
C ARG A 249 -22.47 5.55 -9.02
N ALA A 250 -22.90 6.15 -10.12
CA ALA A 250 -24.31 6.48 -10.35
C ALA A 250 -25.19 5.22 -10.47
N GLU A 251 -24.64 4.10 -11.00
CA GLU A 251 -25.28 2.77 -10.99
C GLU A 251 -25.37 2.14 -9.58
N GLY A 252 -24.96 2.85 -8.50
CA GLY A 252 -25.01 2.38 -7.12
C GLY A 252 -23.82 1.45 -6.72
N LYS A 253 -22.83 1.26 -7.59
CA LYS A 253 -21.66 0.42 -7.26
C LYS A 253 -20.82 1.06 -6.17
N ARG A 254 -20.36 0.25 -5.20
CA ARG A 254 -19.43 0.71 -4.16
C ARG A 254 -18.08 1.10 -4.78
N HIS A 255 -17.35 2.02 -4.13
CA HIS A 255 -16.04 2.51 -4.61
C HIS A 255 -15.10 1.40 -5.11
N ARG A 256 -14.87 0.36 -4.30
CA ARG A 256 -13.95 -0.75 -4.67
C ARG A 256 -14.40 -1.57 -5.89
N VAL A 257 -15.67 -1.50 -6.26
CA VAL A 257 -16.25 -2.20 -7.41
C VAL A 257 -16.29 -1.30 -8.63
N ALA A 258 -16.39 0.02 -8.43
CA ALA A 258 -16.43 1.01 -9.50
C ALA A 258 -15.04 1.34 -10.08
N VAL A 259 -13.98 1.15 -9.28
CA VAL A 259 -12.56 1.22 -9.71
C VAL A 259 -12.17 -0.04 -10.45
#